data_c68b1312e66146e25f257f6cf3862038
#
_entry.id   c68b1312e66146e25f257f6cf3862038
#
_cell.length_a   1.000
_cell.length_b   1.000
_cell.length_c   1.000
_cell.angle_alpha   90.00
_cell.angle_beta   90.00
_cell.angle_gamma   90.00
#
_symmetry.space_group_name_H-M   'P 1'
#
loop_
_entity.id
_entity.type
_entity.pdbx_description
1 polymer ?
#
loop_
_entity_poly.entity_id
_entity_poly.type
_entity_poly.pdbx_seq_one_letter_code
_entity_poly.pdbx_strand_id
1 'polypeptide(L)'
;MDNLAYKMQAMCISNRSRTSIHDKVRVCFYGRVSTQHEEQVNALSNQLQWYETILAEHPNWEKVNVYVDKGVTGTQAKKREGFMQMIKDAEKGDFDLICTREVSRFARNTVDSLQYTRQLKEWGVEVFFYNDGIWSLEQDGELRLTIMSAMAQEESKHISERVRAGQRISREKGVLYGNGNILGYRPVSYTHLTLPTIL
;
A
#
# COMPACT_ATOMS: atom_id res chain seq x y z
N MET A 1 -0.71 -13.18 -28.66
CA MET A 1 0.00 -14.25 -27.90
C MET A 1 -0.97 -14.79 -26.87
N ASP A 2 -1.09 -16.10 -26.84
CA ASP A 2 -2.23 -16.77 -26.30
C ASP A 2 -2.39 -16.66 -24.79
N ASN A 3 -3.56 -16.25 -24.37
CA ASN A 3 -4.02 -16.22 -22.98
C ASN A 3 -3.77 -17.56 -22.24
N LEU A 4 -3.64 -18.66 -22.98
CA LEU A 4 -3.35 -20.00 -22.45
C LEU A 4 -1.87 -20.15 -22.04
N ALA A 5 -0.94 -19.72 -22.89
CA ALA A 5 0.48 -19.77 -22.58
C ALA A 5 0.83 -18.90 -21.37
N TYR A 6 0.21 -17.73 -21.30
CA TYR A 6 0.31 -16.84 -20.16
C TYR A 6 -0.23 -17.46 -18.86
N LYS A 7 -1.43 -18.08 -18.90
CA LYS A 7 -2.00 -18.78 -17.74
C LYS A 7 -1.13 -19.95 -17.29
N MET A 8 -0.54 -20.68 -18.21
CA MET A 8 0.39 -21.77 -17.90
C MET A 8 1.68 -21.24 -17.26
N GLN A 9 2.22 -20.12 -17.73
CA GLN A 9 3.40 -19.50 -17.16
C GLN A 9 3.13 -18.96 -15.74
N ALA A 10 2.01 -18.27 -15.52
CA ALA A 10 1.60 -17.77 -14.20
C ALA A 10 1.39 -18.92 -13.21
N MET A 11 0.78 -20.01 -13.65
CA MET A 11 0.57 -21.21 -12.83
C MET A 11 1.89 -21.91 -12.49
N CYS A 12 2.85 -21.89 -13.43
CA CYS A 12 4.19 -22.45 -13.22
C CYS A 12 4.98 -21.64 -12.17
N ILE A 13 4.90 -20.31 -12.22
CA ILE A 13 5.55 -19.43 -11.24
C ILE A 13 4.97 -19.63 -9.83
N SER A 14 3.64 -19.67 -9.69
CA SER A 14 2.99 -19.92 -8.40
C SER A 14 3.40 -21.25 -7.78
N ASN A 15 3.47 -22.30 -8.57
CA ASN A 15 3.97 -23.59 -8.09
C ASN A 15 5.46 -23.57 -7.73
N ARG A 16 6.28 -22.85 -8.51
CA ARG A 16 7.73 -22.71 -8.23
C ARG A 16 7.98 -21.96 -6.92
N SER A 17 7.23 -20.90 -6.66
CA SER A 17 7.42 -20.08 -5.46
C SER A 17 7.10 -20.82 -4.16
N ARG A 18 6.31 -21.90 -4.22
CA ARG A 18 5.86 -22.65 -3.04
C ARG A 18 6.51 -24.00 -2.82
N THR A 19 6.65 -24.80 -3.87
CA THR A 19 6.89 -26.24 -3.72
C THR A 19 8.16 -26.75 -4.38
N SER A 20 8.72 -26.04 -5.35
CA SER A 20 9.92 -26.52 -6.07
C SER A 20 11.19 -26.09 -5.37
N ILE A 21 11.88 -27.04 -4.72
CA ILE A 21 13.21 -26.84 -4.12
C ILE A 21 14.28 -26.71 -5.22
N HIS A 22 14.02 -27.22 -6.42
CA HIS A 22 15.01 -27.28 -7.50
C HIS A 22 15.01 -26.05 -8.39
N ASP A 23 13.89 -25.33 -8.51
CA ASP A 23 13.78 -24.13 -9.31
C ASP A 23 13.95 -22.88 -8.45
N LYS A 24 15.02 -22.14 -8.67
CA LYS A 24 15.24 -20.87 -8.01
C LYS A 24 14.19 -19.85 -8.43
N VAL A 25 13.61 -19.15 -7.45
CA VAL A 25 12.65 -18.06 -7.62
C VAL A 25 13.35 -16.76 -7.25
N ARG A 26 13.42 -15.82 -8.18
CA ARG A 26 14.01 -14.51 -7.96
C ARG A 26 13.02 -13.64 -7.19
N VAL A 27 13.35 -13.33 -5.93
CA VAL A 27 12.45 -12.61 -5.01
C VAL A 27 12.96 -11.21 -4.76
N CYS A 28 12.07 -10.23 -4.86
CA CYS A 28 12.31 -8.93 -4.27
C CYS A 28 11.43 -8.69 -3.05
N PHE A 29 11.91 -7.89 -2.12
CA PHE A 29 11.16 -7.48 -0.95
C PHE A 29 10.74 -6.03 -1.07
N TYR A 30 9.50 -5.75 -0.66
CA TYR A 30 9.01 -4.40 -0.58
C TYR A 30 8.53 -4.05 0.82
N GLY A 31 8.95 -2.89 1.31
CA GLY A 31 8.55 -2.41 2.62
C GLY A 31 8.37 -0.89 2.69
N ARG A 32 7.59 -0.46 3.69
CA ARG A 32 7.40 0.95 4.02
C ARG A 32 7.74 1.22 5.47
N VAL A 33 8.66 2.14 5.73
CA VAL A 33 9.10 2.55 7.07
C VAL A 33 8.55 3.92 7.45
N SER A 34 8.27 4.13 8.75
CA SER A 34 7.82 5.43 9.27
C SER A 34 8.96 6.47 9.24
N THR A 35 8.61 7.77 9.30
CA THR A 35 9.58 8.88 9.15
C THR A 35 10.20 9.38 10.47
N GLN A 36 9.86 8.82 11.62
CA GLN A 36 10.43 9.26 12.90
C GLN A 36 11.86 8.70 13.06
N HIS A 37 12.83 9.58 13.31
CA HIS A 37 14.27 9.32 13.13
C HIS A 37 14.84 8.17 13.96
N GLU A 38 14.44 8.01 15.20
CA GLU A 38 14.93 6.93 16.08
C GLU A 38 14.26 5.59 15.80
N GLU A 39 12.99 5.61 15.39
CA GLU A 39 12.26 4.41 14.97
C GLU A 39 12.70 3.86 13.61
N GLN A 40 13.32 4.68 12.76
CA GLN A 40 13.75 4.28 11.41
C GLN A 40 14.87 3.24 11.43
N VAL A 41 15.88 3.40 12.27
CA VAL A 41 17.01 2.48 12.34
C VAL A 41 16.55 1.12 12.86
N ASN A 42 15.73 1.12 13.90
CA ASN A 42 15.16 -0.09 14.47
C ASN A 42 14.15 -0.75 13.53
N ALA A 43 13.33 0.04 12.83
CA ALA A 43 12.37 -0.48 11.85
C ALA A 43 13.07 -1.10 10.64
N LEU A 44 14.17 -0.51 10.17
CA LEU A 44 14.93 -1.04 9.05
C LEU A 44 15.66 -2.35 9.43
N SER A 45 16.29 -2.41 10.61
CA SER A 45 16.93 -3.63 11.09
C SER A 45 15.93 -4.75 11.32
N ASN A 46 14.78 -4.47 11.94
CA ASN A 46 13.70 -5.45 12.11
C ASN A 46 13.14 -5.92 10.76
N GLN A 47 13.14 -5.06 9.74
CA GLN A 47 12.67 -5.41 8.41
C GLN A 47 13.68 -6.31 7.69
N LEU A 48 14.97 -6.03 7.82
CA LEU A 48 16.03 -6.88 7.26
C LEU A 48 16.04 -8.25 7.91
N GLN A 49 15.94 -8.32 9.24
CA GLN A 49 15.86 -9.58 9.99
C GLN A 49 14.63 -10.40 9.57
N TRP A 50 13.50 -9.74 9.33
CA TRP A 50 12.29 -10.39 8.83
C TRP A 50 12.49 -11.01 7.43
N TYR A 51 13.21 -10.31 6.52
CA TYR A 51 13.52 -10.85 5.20
C TYR A 51 14.40 -12.10 5.29
N GLU A 52 15.39 -12.11 6.18
CA GLU A 52 16.25 -13.26 6.40
C GLU A 52 15.48 -14.46 6.96
N THR A 53 14.53 -14.21 7.86
CA THR A 53 13.66 -15.27 8.39
C THR A 53 12.83 -15.92 7.27
N ILE A 54 12.23 -15.13 6.41
CA ILE A 54 11.42 -15.66 5.29
C ILE A 54 12.28 -16.41 4.28
N LEU A 55 13.48 -15.92 3.98
CA LEU A 55 14.40 -16.63 3.09
C LEU A 55 14.86 -17.98 3.67
N ALA A 56 14.98 -18.07 4.98
CA ALA A 56 15.30 -19.33 5.65
C ALA A 56 14.13 -20.34 5.57
N GLU A 57 12.89 -19.87 5.56
CA GLU A 57 11.69 -20.69 5.38
C GLU A 57 11.52 -21.20 3.93
N HIS A 58 12.12 -20.49 2.96
CA HIS A 58 12.01 -20.79 1.53
C HIS A 58 13.38 -20.95 0.86
N PRO A 59 14.03 -22.12 0.97
CA PRO A 59 15.40 -22.33 0.47
C PRO A 59 15.57 -22.16 -1.05
N ASN A 60 14.47 -22.25 -1.81
CA ASN A 60 14.46 -22.03 -3.25
C ASN A 60 14.35 -20.55 -3.65
N TRP A 61 14.21 -19.63 -2.69
CA TRP A 61 14.12 -18.20 -2.98
C TRP A 61 15.50 -17.56 -3.00
N GLU A 62 15.77 -16.83 -4.07
CA GLU A 62 16.99 -16.05 -4.23
C GLU A 62 16.64 -14.56 -4.17
N LYS A 63 17.15 -13.87 -3.15
CA LYS A 63 16.92 -12.43 -2.98
C LYS A 63 17.66 -11.66 -4.07
N VAL A 64 16.91 -10.94 -4.91
CA VAL A 64 17.46 -10.09 -5.97
C VAL A 64 17.57 -8.65 -5.48
N ASN A 65 16.51 -8.08 -4.92
CA ASN A 65 16.48 -6.67 -4.54
C ASN A 65 15.57 -6.42 -3.33
N VAL A 66 15.74 -5.24 -2.74
CA VAL A 66 14.89 -4.72 -1.64
C VAL A 66 14.50 -3.29 -1.97
N TYR A 67 13.21 -3.01 -2.01
CA TYR A 67 12.66 -1.68 -2.25
C TYR A 67 12.01 -1.16 -0.98
N VAL A 68 12.40 0.03 -0.55
CA VAL A 68 11.90 0.64 0.68
C VAL A 68 11.44 2.06 0.41
N ASP A 69 10.19 2.34 0.78
CA ASP A 69 9.67 3.70 0.80
C ASP A 69 9.59 4.25 2.22
N LYS A 70 9.95 5.53 2.37
CA LYS A 70 9.75 6.25 3.63
C LYS A 70 8.30 6.68 3.72
N GLY A 71 7.59 6.25 4.76
CA GLY A 71 6.23 6.70 5.05
C GLY A 71 6.25 8.19 5.41
N VAL A 72 5.55 9.02 4.66
CA VAL A 72 5.37 10.44 4.99
C VAL A 72 4.01 10.60 5.63
N THR A 73 3.98 11.11 6.87
CA THR A 73 2.76 11.61 7.52
C THR A 73 2.44 12.99 6.94
N GLY A 74 1.24 13.12 6.37
CA GLY A 74 0.74 14.41 5.90
C GLY A 74 0.48 14.49 4.39
N THR A 75 -0.20 15.53 3.99
CA THR A 75 -0.82 15.83 2.69
C THR A 75 0.13 15.92 1.49
N GLN A 76 1.44 15.84 1.70
CA GLN A 76 2.40 15.76 0.60
C GLN A 76 2.66 14.30 0.25
N ALA A 77 1.95 13.81 -0.75
CA ALA A 77 2.22 12.56 -1.42
C ALA A 77 3.58 12.63 -2.14
N LYS A 78 4.68 12.57 -1.39
CA LYS A 78 6.00 12.33 -1.98
C LYS A 78 5.91 11.02 -2.75
N LYS A 79 6.42 11.06 -3.97
CA LYS A 79 6.48 9.95 -4.91
C LYS A 79 7.04 8.72 -4.18
N ARG A 80 6.33 7.61 -4.23
CA ARG A 80 6.81 6.30 -3.77
C ARG A 80 7.87 5.81 -4.78
N GLU A 81 9.06 6.39 -4.67
CA GLU A 81 10.13 6.15 -5.65
C GLU A 81 10.56 4.68 -5.65
N GLY A 82 10.65 4.07 -4.46
CA GLY A 82 10.97 2.65 -4.31
C GLY A 82 9.91 1.76 -4.94
N PHE A 83 8.63 2.03 -4.69
CA PHE A 83 7.53 1.29 -5.30
C PHE A 83 7.50 1.43 -6.82
N MET A 84 7.62 2.66 -7.31
CA MET A 84 7.60 2.90 -8.76
C MET A 84 8.81 2.29 -9.47
N GLN A 85 9.97 2.26 -8.80
CA GLN A 85 11.13 1.57 -9.32
C GLN A 85 10.92 0.05 -9.36
N MET A 86 10.36 -0.53 -8.29
CA MET A 86 9.99 -1.95 -8.25
C MET A 86 9.04 -2.32 -9.39
N ILE A 87 8.02 -1.50 -9.67
CA ILE A 87 7.10 -1.77 -10.78
C ILE A 87 7.81 -1.74 -12.14
N LYS A 88 8.72 -0.78 -12.36
CA LYS A 88 9.51 -0.72 -13.60
C LYS A 88 10.45 -1.92 -13.77
N ASP A 89 11.03 -2.40 -12.70
CA ASP A 89 11.95 -3.56 -12.74
C ASP A 89 11.16 -4.86 -12.90
N ALA A 90 9.93 -4.93 -12.36
CA ALA A 90 8.97 -6.02 -12.63
C ALA A 90 8.59 -6.09 -14.12
N GLU A 91 8.34 -4.95 -14.77
CA GLU A 91 8.05 -4.89 -16.22
C GLU A 91 9.21 -5.42 -17.08
N LYS A 92 10.46 -5.24 -16.62
CA LYS A 92 11.65 -5.79 -17.30
C LYS A 92 11.86 -7.28 -17.04
N GLY A 93 11.17 -7.87 -16.06
CA GLY A 93 11.34 -9.25 -15.65
C GLY A 93 12.59 -9.51 -14.80
N ASP A 94 13.01 -8.53 -14.02
CA ASP A 94 14.21 -8.66 -13.18
C ASP A 94 14.00 -9.67 -12.01
N PHE A 95 12.76 -9.93 -11.64
CA PHE A 95 12.36 -10.89 -10.58
C PHE A 95 11.01 -11.53 -10.87
N ASP A 96 10.72 -12.62 -10.19
CA ASP A 96 9.51 -13.44 -10.42
C ASP A 96 8.48 -13.25 -9.29
N LEU A 97 8.93 -12.83 -8.09
CA LEU A 97 8.10 -12.72 -6.90
C LEU A 97 8.40 -11.44 -6.13
N ILE A 98 7.34 -10.77 -5.70
CA ILE A 98 7.39 -9.67 -4.74
C ILE A 98 6.88 -10.19 -3.40
N CYS A 99 7.69 -10.11 -2.35
CA CYS A 99 7.28 -10.42 -1.00
C CYS A 99 7.09 -9.13 -0.19
N THR A 100 5.92 -8.94 0.37
CA THR A 100 5.57 -7.81 1.22
C THR A 100 4.79 -8.25 2.45
N ARG A 101 4.80 -7.48 3.52
CA ARG A 101 4.15 -7.85 4.78
C ARG A 101 2.64 -7.96 4.67
N GLU A 102 2.02 -6.92 4.16
CA GLU A 102 0.55 -6.74 4.17
C GLU A 102 0.09 -5.99 2.93
N VAL A 103 -1.15 -6.24 2.52
CA VAL A 103 -1.83 -5.49 1.44
C VAL A 103 -1.83 -3.99 1.73
N SER A 104 -2.04 -3.60 2.99
CA SER A 104 -2.06 -2.19 3.44
C SER A 104 -0.72 -1.45 3.25
N ARG A 105 0.39 -2.18 3.15
CA ARG A 105 1.73 -1.64 2.94
C ARG A 105 2.12 -1.60 1.47
N PHE A 106 1.53 -2.46 0.66
CA PHE A 106 1.84 -2.58 -0.75
C PHE A 106 1.40 -1.35 -1.56
N ALA A 107 0.16 -0.90 -1.44
CA ALA A 107 -0.30 0.30 -2.12
C ALA A 107 -0.91 1.33 -1.16
N ARG A 108 -1.40 2.46 -1.69
CA ARG A 108 -1.99 3.54 -0.88
C ARG A 108 -3.34 3.14 -0.29
N ASN A 109 -4.07 2.35 -1.04
CA ASN A 109 -5.34 1.78 -0.67
C ASN A 109 -5.44 0.37 -1.29
N THR A 110 -6.43 -0.37 -0.89
CA THR A 110 -6.65 -1.74 -1.37
C THR A 110 -7.08 -1.81 -2.84
N VAL A 111 -7.68 -0.75 -3.38
CA VAL A 111 -8.05 -0.64 -4.80
C VAL A 111 -6.79 -0.55 -5.67
N ASP A 112 -5.85 0.33 -5.30
CA ASP A 112 -4.57 0.43 -5.99
C ASP A 112 -3.79 -0.90 -5.87
N SER A 113 -3.86 -1.58 -4.70
CA SER A 113 -3.24 -2.90 -4.53
C SER A 113 -3.77 -3.90 -5.54
N LEU A 114 -5.09 -3.98 -5.71
CA LEU A 114 -5.72 -4.87 -6.68
C LEU A 114 -5.33 -4.53 -8.12
N GLN A 115 -5.25 -3.25 -8.46
CA GLN A 115 -4.85 -2.81 -9.80
C GLN A 115 -3.39 -3.18 -10.09
N TYR A 116 -2.47 -2.90 -9.18
CA TYR A 116 -1.06 -3.25 -9.37
C TYR A 116 -0.82 -4.76 -9.36
N THR A 117 -1.53 -5.54 -8.54
CA THR A 117 -1.40 -7.00 -8.57
C THR A 117 -1.89 -7.59 -9.90
N ARG A 118 -2.94 -7.04 -10.51
CA ARG A 118 -3.39 -7.44 -11.85
C ARG A 118 -2.36 -7.11 -12.93
N GLN A 119 -1.78 -5.91 -12.87
CA GLN A 119 -0.73 -5.49 -13.79
C GLN A 119 0.53 -6.37 -13.67
N LEU A 120 0.97 -6.65 -12.44
CA LEU A 120 2.09 -7.57 -12.19
C LEU A 120 1.81 -8.98 -12.69
N LYS A 121 0.58 -9.44 -12.53
CA LYS A 121 0.12 -10.73 -13.07
C LYS A 121 0.23 -10.78 -14.59
N GLU A 122 -0.02 -9.68 -15.32
CA GLU A 122 0.16 -9.59 -16.77
C GLU A 122 1.64 -9.74 -17.17
N TRP A 123 2.56 -9.34 -16.32
CA TRP A 123 4.00 -9.50 -16.53
C TRP A 123 4.57 -10.82 -15.99
N GLY A 124 3.71 -11.67 -15.42
CA GLY A 124 4.10 -12.97 -14.86
C GLY A 124 4.78 -12.85 -13.49
N VAL A 125 4.65 -11.71 -12.82
CA VAL A 125 5.19 -11.49 -11.46
C VAL A 125 4.12 -11.75 -10.42
N GLU A 126 4.41 -12.63 -9.46
CA GLU A 126 3.54 -12.95 -8.33
C GLU A 126 3.79 -11.98 -7.17
N VAL A 127 2.74 -11.70 -6.38
CA VAL A 127 2.87 -10.96 -5.12
C VAL A 127 2.43 -11.84 -3.96
N PHE A 128 3.27 -11.96 -2.96
CA PHE A 128 2.98 -12.65 -1.72
C PHE A 128 2.84 -11.66 -0.56
N PHE A 129 1.65 -11.62 0.03
CA PHE A 129 1.34 -10.85 1.23
C PHE A 129 1.46 -11.77 2.44
N TYR A 130 2.60 -11.72 3.11
CA TYR A 130 2.99 -12.69 4.13
C TYR A 130 2.00 -12.78 5.30
N ASN A 131 1.68 -11.66 5.95
CA ASN A 131 0.79 -11.63 7.11
C ASN A 131 -0.67 -11.98 6.74
N ASP A 132 -1.08 -11.61 5.53
CA ASP A 132 -2.44 -11.88 5.03
C ASP A 132 -2.58 -13.30 4.47
N GLY A 133 -1.44 -13.98 4.24
CA GLY A 133 -1.41 -15.32 3.63
C GLY A 133 -2.03 -15.35 2.23
N ILE A 134 -1.80 -14.28 1.43
CA ILE A 134 -2.41 -14.12 0.11
C ILE A 134 -1.35 -14.20 -0.98
N TRP A 135 -1.57 -15.07 -1.95
CA TRP A 135 -0.82 -15.19 -3.19
C TRP A 135 -1.64 -14.61 -4.34
N SER A 136 -1.11 -13.61 -5.05
CA SER A 136 -1.89 -12.85 -6.03
C SER A 136 -2.27 -13.63 -7.29
N LEU A 137 -1.52 -14.68 -7.64
CA LEU A 137 -1.83 -15.52 -8.81
C LEU A 137 -2.85 -16.62 -8.52
N GLU A 138 -3.17 -16.87 -7.25
CA GLU A 138 -4.24 -17.80 -6.90
C GLU A 138 -5.62 -17.22 -7.19
N GLN A 139 -6.55 -18.07 -7.57
CA GLN A 139 -7.95 -17.67 -7.75
C GLN A 139 -8.56 -17.13 -6.45
N ASP A 140 -8.26 -17.78 -5.33
CA ASP A 140 -8.68 -17.33 -4.00
C ASP A 140 -8.02 -15.99 -3.61
N GLY A 141 -6.76 -15.80 -3.96
CA GLY A 141 -6.01 -14.56 -3.69
C GLY A 141 -6.64 -13.34 -4.36
N GLU A 142 -7.00 -13.43 -5.64
CA GLU A 142 -7.66 -12.33 -6.34
C GLU A 142 -9.06 -12.03 -5.76
N LEU A 143 -9.81 -13.07 -5.38
CA LEU A 143 -11.11 -12.91 -4.72
C LEU A 143 -10.97 -12.22 -3.38
N ARG A 144 -10.03 -12.65 -2.53
CA ARG A 144 -9.75 -12.02 -1.22
C ARG A 144 -9.35 -10.56 -1.36
N LEU A 145 -8.45 -10.22 -2.29
CA LEU A 145 -8.07 -8.83 -2.58
C LEU A 145 -9.25 -7.99 -3.06
N THR A 146 -10.14 -8.57 -3.86
CA THR A 146 -11.35 -7.89 -4.36
C THR A 146 -12.31 -7.60 -3.21
N ILE A 147 -12.55 -8.57 -2.32
CA ILE A 147 -13.41 -8.39 -1.14
C ILE A 147 -12.82 -7.33 -0.20
N MET A 148 -11.52 -7.41 0.10
CA MET A 148 -10.83 -6.41 0.93
C MET A 148 -10.93 -5.01 0.34
N SER A 149 -10.80 -4.90 -0.99
CA SER A 149 -10.94 -3.63 -1.71
C SER A 149 -12.35 -3.05 -1.60
N ALA A 150 -13.38 -3.88 -1.78
CA ALA A 150 -14.76 -3.46 -1.64
C ALA A 150 -15.09 -3.01 -0.22
N MET A 151 -14.66 -3.77 0.80
CA MET A 151 -14.85 -3.41 2.21
C MET A 151 -14.18 -2.09 2.58
N ALA A 152 -12.95 -1.85 2.14
CA ALA A 152 -12.23 -0.61 2.41
C ALA A 152 -12.87 0.61 1.72
N GLN A 153 -13.44 0.44 0.52
CA GLN A 153 -14.22 1.48 -0.14
C GLN A 153 -15.48 1.84 0.65
N GLU A 154 -16.20 0.83 1.11
CA GLU A 154 -17.42 1.01 1.90
C GLU A 154 -17.14 1.70 3.23
N GLU A 155 -16.09 1.28 3.93
CA GLU A 155 -15.65 1.92 5.17
C GLU A 155 -15.26 3.39 4.95
N SER A 156 -14.52 3.69 3.89
CA SER A 156 -14.16 5.07 3.52
C SER A 156 -15.39 5.93 3.26
N LYS A 157 -16.42 5.38 2.59
CA LYS A 157 -17.70 6.05 2.36
C LYS A 157 -18.41 6.33 3.68
N HIS A 158 -18.53 5.33 4.55
CA HIS A 158 -19.16 5.48 5.86
C HIS A 158 -18.45 6.50 6.76
N ILE A 159 -17.12 6.54 6.76
CA ILE A 159 -16.34 7.56 7.46
C ILE A 159 -16.68 8.95 6.92
N SER A 160 -16.70 9.12 5.59
CA SER A 160 -17.05 10.41 4.97
C SER A 160 -18.47 10.86 5.33
N GLU A 161 -19.44 9.96 5.33
CA GLU A 161 -20.82 10.24 5.71
C GLU A 161 -20.92 10.65 7.19
N ARG A 162 -20.24 9.94 8.10
CA ARG A 162 -20.19 10.31 9.54
C ARG A 162 -19.55 11.68 9.76
N VAL A 163 -18.44 11.98 9.07
CA VAL A 163 -17.80 13.28 9.16
C VAL A 163 -18.72 14.40 8.67
N ARG A 164 -19.39 14.21 7.52
CA ARG A 164 -20.36 15.19 6.99
C ARG A 164 -21.55 15.41 7.94
N ALA A 165 -22.08 14.34 8.51
CA ALA A 165 -23.15 14.41 9.50
C ALA A 165 -22.71 15.15 10.76
N GLY A 166 -21.53 14.85 11.29
CA GLY A 166 -20.95 15.55 12.43
C GLY A 166 -20.72 17.03 12.17
N GLN A 167 -20.19 17.38 10.99
CA GLN A 167 -20.01 18.77 10.58
C GLN A 167 -21.34 19.53 10.45
N ARG A 168 -22.38 18.86 9.94
CA ARG A 168 -23.73 19.46 9.86
C ARG A 168 -24.27 19.79 11.25
N ILE A 169 -24.21 18.84 12.16
CA ILE A 169 -24.66 19.03 13.55
C ILE A 169 -23.85 20.16 14.24
N SER A 170 -22.55 20.22 14.03
CA SER A 170 -21.69 21.27 14.57
C SER A 170 -22.09 22.65 14.04
N ARG A 171 -22.39 22.77 12.74
CA ARG A 171 -22.88 24.02 12.13
C ARG A 171 -24.25 24.44 12.68
N GLU A 172 -25.17 23.51 12.85
CA GLU A 172 -26.48 23.74 13.45
C GLU A 172 -26.36 24.24 14.92
N LYS A 173 -25.33 23.79 15.65
CA LYS A 173 -25.00 24.26 17.00
C LYS A 173 -24.17 25.56 17.04
N GLY A 174 -23.89 26.18 15.88
CA GLY A 174 -23.09 27.40 15.78
C GLY A 174 -21.58 27.20 15.99
N VAL A 175 -21.10 25.97 15.99
CA VAL A 175 -19.66 25.67 16.07
C VAL A 175 -19.04 25.85 14.69
N LEU A 176 -18.15 26.84 14.59
CA LEU A 176 -17.41 27.10 13.33
C LEU A 176 -16.31 26.03 13.17
N TYR A 177 -16.40 25.30 12.06
CA TYR A 177 -15.36 24.34 11.63
C TYR A 177 -14.39 25.06 10.71
N GLY A 178 -13.13 25.18 11.11
CA GLY A 178 -12.06 25.76 10.30
C GLY A 178 -10.86 26.16 11.15
N ASN A 179 -9.73 26.36 10.51
CA ASN A 179 -8.45 26.72 11.15
C ASN A 179 -8.38 28.21 11.55
N GLY A 180 -9.50 28.90 11.71
CA GLY A 180 -9.54 30.33 12.06
C GLY A 180 -9.18 31.29 10.93
N ASN A 181 -8.71 30.80 9.78
CA ASN A 181 -8.34 31.62 8.61
C ASN A 181 -9.48 31.60 7.57
N ILE A 182 -10.47 32.46 7.77
CA ILE A 182 -11.48 32.74 6.74
C ILE A 182 -11.06 34.01 6.03
N LEU A 183 -10.98 33.96 4.69
CA LEU A 183 -10.58 35.11 3.86
C LEU A 183 -11.51 36.31 4.18
N GLY A 184 -10.92 37.45 4.55
CA GLY A 184 -11.66 38.65 4.94
C GLY A 184 -12.05 38.74 6.41
N TYR A 185 -11.67 37.75 7.25
CA TYR A 185 -11.98 37.75 8.67
C TYR A 185 -10.73 37.57 9.51
N ARG A 186 -10.63 38.32 10.61
CA ARG A 186 -9.57 38.17 11.59
C ARG A 186 -10.13 37.42 12.80
N PRO A 187 -9.55 36.28 13.23
CA PRO A 187 -9.99 35.62 14.44
C PRO A 187 -9.71 36.51 15.65
N VAL A 188 -10.73 36.67 16.50
CA VAL A 188 -10.62 37.35 17.78
C VAL A 188 -10.75 36.36 18.91
N SER A 189 -10.24 36.67 20.10
CA SER A 189 -10.29 35.79 21.28
C SER A 189 -11.70 35.60 21.86
N TYR A 190 -12.72 36.08 21.16
CA TYR A 190 -14.14 35.96 21.53
C TYR A 190 -14.82 34.91 20.63
N THR A 191 -16.00 34.49 21.01
CA THR A 191 -16.78 33.45 20.33
C THR A 191 -17.47 33.91 19.04
N HIS A 192 -17.10 35.05 18.44
CA HIS A 192 -17.68 35.57 17.20
C HIS A 192 -16.61 36.18 16.28
N LEU A 193 -16.88 36.16 14.99
CA LEU A 193 -16.05 36.80 13.96
C LEU A 193 -16.54 38.24 13.74
N THR A 194 -15.63 39.21 13.76
CA THR A 194 -15.92 40.60 13.37
C THR A 194 -15.33 40.87 12.00
N LEU A 195 -16.10 41.57 11.16
CA LEU A 195 -15.55 42.12 9.91
C LEU A 195 -14.53 43.22 10.25
N PRO A 196 -13.36 43.27 9.59
CA PRO A 196 -12.46 44.40 9.73
C PRO A 196 -13.19 45.63 9.21
N THR A 197 -13.37 46.65 10.04
CA THR A 197 -13.86 47.95 9.63
C THR A 197 -12.80 48.56 8.72
N ILE A 198 -13.12 48.71 7.43
CA ILE A 198 -12.29 49.47 6.49
C ILE A 198 -12.53 50.93 6.84
N LEU A 199 -11.54 51.58 7.45
CA LEU A 199 -11.45 53.04 7.55
C LEU A 199 -10.84 53.57 6.26
#